data_c92c9d1bab20bc598bb36dce7abeee11
#
_entry.id   c92c9d1bab20bc598bb36dce7abeee11
#
_cell.length_a   1.000
_cell.length_b   1.000
_cell.length_c   1.000
_cell.angle_alpha   90.00
_cell.angle_beta   90.00
_cell.angle_gamma   90.00
#
_symmetry.space_group_name_H-M   'P 1'
#
loop_
_entity.id
_entity.type
_entity.pdbx_description
1 polymer ?
#
loop_
_entity_poly.entity_id
_entity_poly.type
_entity_poly.pdbx_seq_one_letter_code
_entity_poly.pdbx_strand_id
1 'polypeptide(L)'
;MRDLKVIKNGLSKFEQNKVDIFIHYVDKMDNEKDKDAKIKNYFMKSLSNEDLINMYKFVWSQGLDFDGKHITIGHNGITYDYIAYKNKMLLSYPESKIDLQLVYKTDIFDIKKENGKVFYSHQITNPFDLKESDIIGGYCVIKNSRGEFFTSLSLSDLEKHKKIAKTQYIWNAWIKEMYLRTIFKKASKVHFDDIFESMNDEDNKDIDLEKLLEDKIKNPSIEQIIKDIEKINNLNDLKDYAEKNIPSRTKAISDILNNKAKTFKN
;
A
#
# COMPACT_ATOMS: atom_id res chain seq x y z
N MET A 1 16.29 0.41 17.83
CA MET A 1 16.24 -0.67 16.83
C MET A 1 15.11 -1.59 17.21
N ARG A 2 14.20 -1.88 16.28
CA ARG A 2 13.04 -2.73 16.54
C ARG A 2 13.46 -4.21 16.64
N ASP A 3 12.86 -4.94 17.57
CA ASP A 3 13.12 -6.39 17.69
C ASP A 3 12.16 -7.18 16.80
N LEU A 4 12.52 -7.31 15.53
CA LEU A 4 11.78 -8.08 14.53
C LEU A 4 12.43 -9.46 14.26
N LYS A 5 13.54 -9.78 14.92
CA LYS A 5 14.28 -11.06 14.70
C LYS A 5 13.45 -12.27 15.08
N VAL A 6 12.44 -12.13 15.92
CA VAL A 6 11.52 -13.20 16.30
C VAL A 6 10.81 -13.82 15.08
N ILE A 7 10.66 -13.08 13.96
CA ILE A 7 10.09 -13.60 12.71
C ILE A 7 10.93 -14.76 12.15
N LYS A 8 12.25 -14.79 12.43
CA LYS A 8 13.17 -15.79 11.90
C LYS A 8 13.07 -17.17 12.58
N ASN A 9 12.38 -17.25 13.70
CA ASN A 9 12.31 -18.49 14.47
C ASN A 9 11.62 -19.61 13.66
N GLY A 10 12.31 -20.74 13.52
CA GLY A 10 11.80 -21.91 12.80
C GLY A 10 11.91 -21.82 11.26
N LEU A 11 12.45 -20.74 10.70
CA LEU A 11 12.61 -20.55 9.26
C LEU A 11 13.93 -21.16 8.75
N SER A 12 13.92 -21.61 7.48
CA SER A 12 15.12 -22.00 6.76
C SER A 12 16.04 -20.78 6.53
N LYS A 13 17.32 -21.02 6.24
CA LYS A 13 18.28 -19.94 5.95
C LYS A 13 17.86 -19.03 4.78
N PHE A 14 17.22 -19.62 3.77
CA PHE A 14 16.70 -18.87 2.62
C PHE A 14 15.56 -17.91 3.03
N GLU A 15 14.61 -18.42 3.83
CA GLU A 15 13.51 -17.61 4.35
C GLU A 15 14.00 -16.54 5.33
N GLN A 16 15.01 -16.83 6.15
CA GLN A 16 15.64 -15.84 7.03
C GLN A 16 16.23 -14.67 6.26
N ASN A 17 16.83 -14.90 5.07
CA ASN A 17 17.33 -13.82 4.22
C ASN A 17 16.20 -12.89 3.75
N LYS A 18 15.02 -13.43 3.45
CA LYS A 18 13.84 -12.62 3.09
C LYS A 18 13.36 -11.75 4.26
N VAL A 19 13.38 -12.30 5.47
CA VAL A 19 13.10 -11.54 6.70
C VAL A 19 14.15 -10.43 6.90
N ASP A 20 15.41 -10.68 6.58
CA ASP A 20 16.45 -9.64 6.69
C ASP A 20 16.21 -8.46 5.75
N ILE A 21 15.72 -8.71 4.53
CA ILE A 21 15.32 -7.65 3.60
C ILE A 21 14.21 -6.80 4.21
N PHE A 22 13.19 -7.42 4.81
CA PHE A 22 12.12 -6.71 5.49
C PHE A 22 12.61 -5.89 6.69
N ILE A 23 13.44 -6.49 7.56
CA ILE A 23 14.02 -5.78 8.71
C ILE A 23 14.84 -4.57 8.24
N HIS A 24 15.69 -4.77 7.21
CA HIS A 24 16.47 -3.68 6.64
C HIS A 24 15.59 -2.55 6.08
N TYR A 25 14.50 -2.90 5.41
CA TYR A 25 13.53 -1.92 4.91
C TYR A 25 12.91 -1.12 6.06
N VAL A 26 12.46 -1.78 7.13
CA VAL A 26 11.89 -1.12 8.31
C VAL A 26 12.92 -0.20 8.98
N ASP A 27 14.13 -0.69 9.20
CA ASP A 27 15.22 0.11 9.82
C ASP A 27 15.57 1.34 8.96
N LYS A 28 15.60 1.19 7.63
CA LYS A 28 15.81 2.31 6.71
C LYS A 28 14.70 3.35 6.87
N MET A 29 13.44 2.92 6.85
CA MET A 29 12.29 3.81 6.98
C MET A 29 12.23 4.51 8.34
N ASP A 30 12.58 3.82 9.43
CA ASP A 30 12.65 4.42 10.78
C ASP A 30 13.75 5.50 10.90
N ASN A 31 14.83 5.38 10.14
CA ASN A 31 16.00 6.26 10.19
C ASN A 31 16.04 7.32 9.09
N GLU A 32 15.14 7.28 8.11
CA GLU A 32 15.12 8.24 7.01
C GLU A 32 14.77 9.65 7.51
N LYS A 33 15.62 10.64 7.14
CA LYS A 33 15.55 12.03 7.64
C LYS A 33 14.95 13.01 6.62
N ASP A 34 14.55 12.53 5.46
CA ASP A 34 14.05 13.39 4.39
C ASP A 34 12.72 14.06 4.75
N LYS A 35 12.52 15.32 4.28
CA LYS A 35 11.33 16.12 4.60
C LYS A 35 10.05 15.50 4.05
N ASP A 36 10.11 14.90 2.87
CA ASP A 36 8.97 14.20 2.26
C ASP A 36 8.70 12.82 2.90
N ALA A 37 9.72 12.27 3.55
CA ALA A 37 9.62 11.06 4.36
C ALA A 37 8.94 11.29 5.72
N LYS A 38 8.77 12.53 6.19
CA LYS A 38 8.19 12.81 7.51
C LYS A 38 6.82 12.16 7.72
N ILE A 39 5.96 12.16 6.71
CA ILE A 39 4.61 11.58 6.79
C ILE A 39 4.70 10.04 6.78
N LYS A 40 5.51 9.46 5.88
CA LYS A 40 5.75 8.01 5.84
C LYS A 40 6.40 7.51 7.12
N ASN A 41 7.43 8.22 7.59
CA ASN A 41 8.15 7.91 8.83
C ASN A 41 7.27 8.03 10.07
N TYR A 42 6.32 8.95 10.10
CA TYR A 42 5.38 9.07 11.21
C TYR A 42 4.51 7.82 11.33
N PHE A 43 3.97 7.34 10.23
CA PHE A 43 3.16 6.11 10.20
C PHE A 43 3.99 4.89 10.63
N MET A 44 5.18 4.70 10.05
CA MET A 44 6.08 3.59 10.41
C MET A 44 6.43 3.61 11.90
N LYS A 45 6.75 4.79 12.46
CA LYS A 45 7.06 4.95 13.89
C LYS A 45 5.86 4.68 14.79
N SER A 46 4.63 4.84 14.29
CA SER A 46 3.40 4.55 15.03
C SER A 46 3.03 3.08 15.07
N LEU A 47 3.62 2.24 14.19
CA LEU A 47 3.38 0.80 14.18
C LEU A 47 4.17 0.11 15.30
N SER A 48 3.51 -0.80 16.00
CA SER A 48 4.17 -1.69 16.94
C SER A 48 4.99 -2.77 16.20
N ASN A 49 5.89 -3.45 16.91
CA ASN A 49 6.58 -4.61 16.36
C ASN A 49 5.60 -5.71 15.95
N GLU A 50 4.51 -5.89 16.69
CA GLU A 50 3.47 -6.86 16.40
C GLU A 50 2.74 -6.53 15.09
N ASP A 51 2.38 -5.26 14.86
CA ASP A 51 1.78 -4.82 13.59
C ASP A 51 2.69 -5.16 12.41
N LEU A 52 3.99 -4.86 12.52
CA LEU A 52 4.97 -5.14 11.47
C LEU A 52 5.16 -6.63 11.22
N ILE A 53 5.17 -7.44 12.28
CA ILE A 53 5.25 -8.89 12.19
C ILE A 53 4.00 -9.44 11.47
N ASN A 54 2.83 -8.94 11.83
CA ASN A 54 1.57 -9.35 11.22
C ASN A 54 1.49 -8.95 9.75
N MET A 55 1.94 -7.75 9.39
CA MET A 55 2.05 -7.31 7.99
C MET A 55 2.98 -8.21 7.18
N TYR A 56 4.16 -8.55 7.72
CA TYR A 56 5.08 -9.47 7.07
C TYR A 56 4.44 -10.86 6.84
N LYS A 57 3.86 -11.44 7.90
CA LYS A 57 3.18 -12.74 7.83
C LYS A 57 2.03 -12.74 6.83
N PHE A 58 1.26 -11.65 6.79
CA PHE A 58 0.15 -11.49 5.85
C PHE A 58 0.64 -11.52 4.39
N VAL A 59 1.68 -10.75 4.04
CA VAL A 59 2.27 -10.77 2.69
C VAL A 59 2.80 -12.17 2.36
N TRP A 60 3.49 -12.80 3.30
CA TRP A 60 4.05 -14.13 3.10
C TRP A 60 2.98 -15.22 2.93
N SER A 61 1.87 -15.14 3.67
CA SER A 61 0.76 -16.08 3.53
C SER A 61 0.13 -16.06 2.13
N GLN A 62 0.32 -14.97 1.39
CA GLN A 62 -0.11 -14.84 0.00
C GLN A 62 0.91 -15.39 -1.01
N GLY A 63 2.01 -15.99 -0.56
CA GLY A 63 3.11 -16.46 -1.39
C GLY A 63 3.99 -15.33 -1.96
N LEU A 64 3.87 -14.11 -1.44
CA LEU A 64 4.63 -12.96 -1.86
C LEU A 64 5.77 -12.66 -0.89
N ASP A 65 6.82 -12.02 -1.39
CA ASP A 65 7.95 -11.57 -0.60
C ASP A 65 7.89 -10.06 -0.39
N PHE A 66 8.07 -9.62 0.85
CA PHE A 66 8.15 -8.21 1.17
C PHE A 66 9.53 -7.68 0.77
N ASP A 67 9.59 -6.95 -0.33
CA ASP A 67 10.85 -6.49 -0.93
C ASP A 67 11.17 -5.00 -0.67
N GLY A 68 10.23 -4.27 -0.06
CA GLY A 68 10.36 -2.83 0.18
C GLY A 68 10.39 -1.98 -1.09
N LYS A 69 10.10 -2.56 -2.25
CA LYS A 69 10.08 -1.92 -3.56
C LYS A 69 8.71 -2.05 -4.22
N HIS A 70 8.28 -3.27 -4.46
CA HIS A 70 7.00 -3.58 -5.08
C HIS A 70 5.90 -3.81 -4.04
N ILE A 71 6.30 -4.22 -2.85
CA ILE A 71 5.46 -4.33 -1.66
C ILE A 71 6.08 -3.44 -0.59
N THR A 72 5.35 -2.41 -0.19
CA THR A 72 5.82 -1.39 0.76
C THR A 72 4.79 -1.17 1.85
N ILE A 73 5.20 -0.53 2.94
CA ILE A 73 4.28 -0.04 3.97
C ILE A 73 4.04 1.44 3.71
N GLY A 74 2.82 1.80 3.37
CA GLY A 74 2.35 3.17 3.26
C GLY A 74 1.55 3.58 4.49
N HIS A 75 1.02 4.78 4.47
CA HIS A 75 0.18 5.31 5.55
C HIS A 75 -1.19 4.61 5.67
N ASN A 76 -1.60 3.86 4.65
CA ASN A 76 -2.84 3.08 4.67
C ASN A 76 -2.58 1.57 4.88
N GLY A 77 -1.40 1.17 5.33
CA GLY A 77 -1.02 -0.23 5.48
C GLY A 77 -0.12 -0.73 4.36
N ILE A 78 -0.27 -1.99 3.96
CA ILE A 78 0.52 -2.60 2.89
C ILE A 78 0.08 -2.04 1.54
N THR A 79 1.06 -1.60 0.74
CA THR A 79 0.82 -1.09 -0.62
C THR A 79 1.47 -2.01 -1.62
N TYR A 80 0.70 -2.42 -2.62
CA TYR A 80 1.13 -3.27 -3.72
C TYR A 80 1.22 -2.47 -5.02
N ASP A 81 2.36 -2.53 -5.70
CA ASP A 81 2.43 -2.01 -7.06
C ASP A 81 1.94 -3.07 -8.09
N TYR A 82 1.92 -2.71 -9.38
CA TYR A 82 1.43 -3.62 -10.40
C TYR A 82 2.33 -4.84 -10.62
N ILE A 83 3.61 -4.78 -10.24
CA ILE A 83 4.54 -5.91 -10.30
C ILE A 83 4.20 -6.94 -9.22
N ALA A 84 3.79 -6.49 -8.03
CA ALA A 84 3.30 -7.38 -6.99
C ALA A 84 2.04 -8.14 -7.46
N TYR A 85 1.09 -7.45 -8.12
CA TYR A 85 -0.07 -8.10 -8.75
C TYR A 85 0.34 -9.10 -9.83
N LYS A 86 1.31 -8.72 -10.70
CA LYS A 86 1.84 -9.62 -11.73
C LYS A 86 2.48 -10.86 -11.11
N ASN A 87 3.29 -10.70 -10.08
CA ASN A 87 3.92 -11.80 -9.36
C ASN A 87 2.86 -12.73 -8.74
N LYS A 88 1.83 -12.18 -8.11
CA LYS A 88 0.71 -12.97 -7.57
C LYS A 88 -0.01 -13.76 -8.65
N MET A 89 -0.26 -13.14 -9.82
CA MET A 89 -0.84 -13.82 -10.98
C MET A 89 0.01 -15.00 -11.42
N LEU A 90 1.33 -14.80 -11.57
CA LEU A 90 2.26 -15.84 -12.00
C LEU A 90 2.48 -16.93 -10.95
N LEU A 91 2.29 -16.64 -9.67
CA LEU A 91 2.28 -17.67 -8.62
C LEU A 91 1.04 -18.56 -8.73
N SER A 92 -0.12 -17.98 -9.01
CA SER A 92 -1.39 -18.71 -9.14
C SER A 92 -1.51 -19.44 -10.49
N TYR A 93 -0.99 -18.83 -11.54
CA TYR A 93 -1.03 -19.32 -12.93
C TYR A 93 0.32 -19.08 -13.60
N PRO A 94 1.32 -19.96 -13.40
CA PRO A 94 2.69 -19.77 -13.91
C PRO A 94 2.78 -19.66 -15.44
N GLU A 95 1.83 -20.27 -16.15
CA GLU A 95 1.71 -20.25 -17.60
C GLU A 95 1.09 -18.97 -18.17
N SER A 96 0.70 -18.01 -17.31
CA SER A 96 0.04 -16.78 -17.75
C SER A 96 0.89 -15.97 -18.71
N LYS A 97 0.28 -15.61 -19.85
CA LYS A 97 0.81 -14.61 -20.78
C LYS A 97 0.04 -13.32 -20.59
N ILE A 98 0.78 -12.23 -20.37
CA ILE A 98 0.20 -10.92 -20.10
C ILE A 98 0.69 -9.97 -21.19
N ASP A 99 -0.23 -9.49 -22.02
CA ASP A 99 -0.01 -8.43 -23.00
C ASP A 99 -0.64 -7.14 -22.46
N LEU A 100 0.19 -6.16 -22.15
CA LEU A 100 -0.21 -4.90 -21.52
C LEU A 100 0.38 -3.74 -22.31
N GLN A 101 -0.48 -3.01 -23.03
CA GLN A 101 -0.07 -2.00 -23.98
C GLN A 101 -0.89 -0.71 -23.85
N LEU A 102 -0.24 0.41 -24.14
CA LEU A 102 -0.92 1.67 -24.46
C LEU A 102 -1.21 1.73 -25.96
N VAL A 103 -2.28 2.38 -26.34
CA VAL A 103 -2.70 2.61 -27.72
C VAL A 103 -2.55 4.09 -28.03
N TYR A 104 -1.91 4.39 -29.14
CA TYR A 104 -1.64 5.75 -29.60
C TYR A 104 -2.48 6.09 -30.84
N LYS A 105 -2.69 7.37 -31.07
CA LYS A 105 -3.44 7.87 -32.26
C LYS A 105 -2.85 7.40 -33.59
N THR A 106 -1.55 7.14 -33.61
CA THR A 106 -0.83 6.68 -34.80
C THR A 106 -0.98 5.18 -35.04
N ASP A 107 -1.42 4.43 -34.03
CA ASP A 107 -1.53 2.97 -34.13
C ASP A 107 -2.79 2.59 -34.89
N ILE A 108 -2.73 1.44 -35.56
CA ILE A 108 -3.91 0.80 -36.12
C ILE A 108 -4.43 -0.17 -35.04
N PHE A 109 -5.52 0.22 -34.39
CA PHE A 109 -6.13 -0.56 -33.33
C PHE A 109 -7.60 -0.83 -33.66
N ASP A 110 -7.96 -2.10 -33.74
CA ASP A 110 -9.33 -2.55 -33.96
C ASP A 110 -9.75 -3.52 -32.87
N ILE A 111 -10.98 -3.39 -32.42
CA ILE A 111 -11.58 -4.24 -31.40
C ILE A 111 -13.00 -4.61 -31.82
N LYS A 112 -13.32 -5.90 -31.81
CA LYS A 112 -14.61 -6.42 -32.15
C LYS A 112 -15.08 -7.41 -31.11
N LYS A 113 -16.32 -7.26 -30.65
CA LYS A 113 -16.95 -8.18 -29.72
C LYS A 113 -18.07 -8.95 -30.43
N GLU A 114 -17.91 -10.26 -30.53
CA GLU A 114 -18.88 -11.13 -31.13
C GLU A 114 -19.12 -12.34 -30.22
N ASN A 115 -20.39 -12.67 -29.99
CA ASN A 115 -20.81 -13.84 -29.20
C ASN A 115 -20.08 -13.98 -27.85
N GLY A 116 -19.87 -12.85 -27.16
CA GLY A 116 -19.15 -12.80 -25.87
C GLY A 116 -17.63 -12.90 -25.97
N LYS A 117 -17.07 -13.11 -27.14
CA LYS A 117 -15.61 -13.11 -27.37
C LYS A 117 -15.14 -11.76 -27.88
N VAL A 118 -13.96 -11.36 -27.45
CA VAL A 118 -13.30 -10.14 -27.91
C VAL A 118 -12.19 -10.54 -28.88
N PHE A 119 -12.25 -9.97 -30.08
CA PHE A 119 -11.20 -10.04 -31.10
C PHE A 119 -10.55 -8.67 -31.14
N TYR A 120 -9.23 -8.62 -31.14
CA TYR A 120 -8.49 -7.37 -31.22
C TYR A 120 -7.29 -7.51 -32.14
N SER A 121 -6.92 -6.41 -32.75
CA SER A 121 -5.72 -6.27 -33.57
C SER A 121 -5.03 -4.97 -33.20
N HIS A 122 -3.74 -5.03 -32.92
CA HIS A 122 -2.94 -3.85 -32.60
C HIS A 122 -1.66 -3.87 -33.44
N GLN A 123 -1.51 -2.89 -34.31
CA GLN A 123 -0.31 -2.67 -35.10
C GLN A 123 0.30 -1.32 -34.70
N ILE A 124 1.46 -1.39 -34.05
CA ILE A 124 2.24 -0.20 -33.68
C ILE A 124 2.96 0.27 -34.94
N THR A 125 2.66 1.48 -35.39
CA THR A 125 3.20 2.00 -36.65
C THR A 125 4.57 2.68 -36.47
N ASN A 126 4.80 3.30 -35.29
CA ASN A 126 6.07 3.96 -34.99
C ASN A 126 6.46 3.78 -33.49
N PRO A 127 7.16 2.71 -33.13
CA PRO A 127 7.44 2.38 -31.72
C PRO A 127 8.41 3.36 -31.03
N PHE A 128 9.14 4.19 -31.77
CA PHE A 128 10.19 5.07 -31.24
C PHE A 128 9.77 6.53 -31.12
N ASP A 129 8.64 6.95 -31.73
CA ASP A 129 8.14 8.34 -31.66
C ASP A 129 6.74 8.37 -30.98
N LEU A 130 6.64 7.82 -29.79
CA LEU A 130 5.40 7.74 -29.03
C LEU A 130 5.32 8.89 -28.03
N LYS A 131 4.49 9.90 -28.35
CA LYS A 131 4.24 11.04 -27.46
C LYS A 131 3.12 10.74 -26.49
N GLU A 132 3.24 11.21 -25.26
CA GLU A 132 2.22 11.06 -24.23
C GLU A 132 0.88 11.71 -24.63
N SER A 133 0.94 12.82 -25.35
CA SER A 133 -0.24 13.52 -25.90
C SER A 133 -1.04 12.72 -26.92
N ASP A 134 -0.45 11.66 -27.46
CA ASP A 134 -1.07 10.83 -28.50
C ASP A 134 -1.67 9.52 -27.94
N ILE A 135 -1.57 9.32 -26.64
CA ILE A 135 -2.23 8.18 -25.98
C ILE A 135 -3.75 8.38 -26.08
N ILE A 136 -4.45 7.37 -26.56
CA ILE A 136 -5.93 7.33 -26.64
C ILE A 136 -6.56 6.35 -25.65
N GLY A 137 -5.75 5.46 -25.07
CA GLY A 137 -6.15 4.47 -24.09
C GLY A 137 -5.12 3.37 -23.96
N GLY A 138 -5.57 2.20 -23.53
CA GLY A 138 -4.72 1.02 -23.43
C GLY A 138 -5.51 -0.22 -23.08
N TYR A 139 -4.87 -1.36 -23.14
CA TYR A 139 -5.49 -2.64 -22.84
C TYR A 139 -4.56 -3.60 -22.11
N CYS A 140 -5.17 -4.59 -21.50
CA CYS A 140 -4.51 -5.76 -20.92
C CYS A 140 -5.20 -7.02 -21.41
N VAL A 141 -4.43 -7.97 -21.94
CA VAL A 141 -4.88 -9.32 -22.22
C VAL A 141 -4.14 -10.28 -21.30
N ILE A 142 -4.89 -11.07 -20.57
CA ILE A 142 -4.35 -12.13 -19.72
C ILE A 142 -4.84 -13.46 -20.27
N LYS A 143 -3.91 -14.33 -20.64
CA LYS A 143 -4.20 -15.66 -21.17
C LYS A 143 -3.55 -16.73 -20.30
N ASN A 144 -4.36 -17.62 -19.76
CA ASN A 144 -3.91 -18.73 -18.91
C ASN A 144 -4.89 -19.92 -19.04
N SER A 145 -4.77 -20.92 -18.15
CA SER A 145 -5.64 -22.11 -18.15
C SER A 145 -7.13 -21.80 -17.92
N ARG A 146 -7.49 -20.64 -17.32
CA ARG A 146 -8.89 -20.20 -17.16
C ARG A 146 -9.50 -19.62 -18.44
N GLY A 147 -8.67 -19.21 -19.40
CA GLY A 147 -9.12 -18.60 -20.65
C GLY A 147 -8.29 -17.39 -21.08
N GLU A 148 -8.89 -16.59 -21.96
CA GLU A 148 -8.34 -15.33 -22.45
C GLU A 148 -9.24 -14.18 -22.02
N PHE A 149 -8.69 -13.22 -21.30
CA PHE A 149 -9.39 -12.12 -20.65
C PHE A 149 -8.88 -10.79 -21.19
N PHE A 150 -9.76 -10.02 -21.80
CA PHE A 150 -9.45 -8.72 -22.37
C PHE A 150 -10.06 -7.60 -21.51
N THR A 151 -9.27 -6.60 -21.21
CA THR A 151 -9.70 -5.37 -20.51
C THR A 151 -9.10 -4.17 -21.22
N SER A 152 -9.90 -3.17 -21.55
CA SER A 152 -9.43 -1.91 -22.09
C SER A 152 -9.96 -0.74 -21.27
N LEU A 153 -9.18 0.34 -21.22
CA LEU A 153 -9.56 1.63 -20.65
C LEU A 153 -9.30 2.73 -21.67
N SER A 154 -10.27 3.60 -21.85
CA SER A 154 -10.10 4.81 -22.65
C SER A 154 -9.20 5.83 -21.93
N LEU A 155 -8.64 6.78 -22.65
CA LEU A 155 -7.92 7.89 -22.04
C LEU A 155 -8.79 8.63 -21.01
N SER A 156 -10.09 8.80 -21.31
CA SER A 156 -11.03 9.45 -20.37
C SER A 156 -11.12 8.70 -19.04
N ASP A 157 -11.09 7.37 -19.05
CA ASP A 157 -11.15 6.57 -17.82
C ASP A 157 -9.82 6.64 -17.06
N LEU A 158 -8.69 6.58 -17.77
CA LEU A 158 -7.35 6.74 -17.18
C LEU A 158 -7.19 8.13 -16.52
N GLU A 159 -7.66 9.18 -17.16
CA GLU A 159 -7.63 10.54 -16.62
C GLU A 159 -8.53 10.71 -15.38
N LYS A 160 -9.63 9.98 -15.25
CA LYS A 160 -10.43 9.96 -14.02
C LYS A 160 -9.60 9.42 -12.85
N HIS A 161 -8.86 8.31 -13.05
CA HIS A 161 -7.96 7.77 -12.03
C HIS A 161 -6.85 8.75 -11.66
N LYS A 162 -6.26 9.44 -12.67
CA LYS A 162 -5.25 10.47 -12.42
C LYS A 162 -5.80 11.61 -11.55
N LYS A 163 -7.01 12.10 -11.83
CA LYS A 163 -7.62 13.22 -11.11
C LYS A 163 -7.82 12.96 -9.62
N ILE A 164 -8.18 11.72 -9.25
CA ILE A 164 -8.42 11.36 -7.84
C ILE A 164 -7.14 10.91 -7.11
N ALA A 165 -6.02 10.77 -7.82
CA ALA A 165 -4.79 10.30 -7.22
C ALA A 165 -4.18 11.36 -6.30
N LYS A 166 -3.79 10.96 -5.10
CA LYS A 166 -3.15 11.84 -4.11
C LYS A 166 -1.72 12.24 -4.51
N THR A 167 -1.04 11.45 -5.35
CA THR A 167 0.37 11.63 -5.75
C THR A 167 0.50 12.17 -7.18
N GLN A 168 -0.06 13.35 -7.44
CA GLN A 168 -0.09 13.97 -8.77
C GLN A 168 1.30 14.10 -9.42
N TYR A 169 2.34 14.36 -8.62
CA TYR A 169 3.71 14.48 -9.13
C TYR A 169 4.23 13.18 -9.75
N ILE A 170 3.87 12.00 -9.19
CA ILE A 170 4.25 10.70 -9.77
C ILE A 170 3.51 10.48 -11.09
N TRP A 171 2.22 10.80 -11.14
CA TRP A 171 1.43 10.71 -12.36
C TRP A 171 1.96 11.59 -13.48
N ASN A 172 2.42 12.79 -13.15
CA ASN A 172 2.98 13.72 -14.15
C ASN A 172 4.37 13.29 -14.64
N ALA A 173 5.19 12.67 -13.76
CA ALA A 173 6.53 12.23 -14.12
C ALA A 173 6.55 10.88 -14.87
N TRP A 174 5.56 9.99 -14.59
CA TRP A 174 5.54 8.59 -15.04
C TRP A 174 4.17 8.19 -15.59
N ILE A 175 3.61 9.02 -16.47
CA ILE A 175 2.20 8.87 -16.90
C ILE A 175 1.94 7.54 -17.62
N LYS A 176 2.87 7.08 -18.46
CA LYS A 176 2.74 5.82 -19.20
C LYS A 176 2.69 4.63 -18.26
N GLU A 177 3.60 4.57 -17.31
CA GLU A 177 3.68 3.53 -16.29
C GLU A 177 2.45 3.54 -15.39
N MET A 178 1.95 4.72 -15.03
CA MET A 178 0.76 4.84 -14.20
C MET A 178 -0.50 4.41 -14.95
N TYR A 179 -0.61 4.68 -16.24
CA TYR A 179 -1.70 4.17 -17.07
C TYR A 179 -1.64 2.64 -17.19
N LEU A 180 -0.47 2.07 -17.50
CA LEU A 180 -0.29 0.61 -17.57
C LEU A 180 -0.64 -0.06 -16.24
N ARG A 181 -0.15 0.50 -15.12
CA ARG A 181 -0.52 0.04 -13.77
C ARG A 181 -2.03 0.02 -13.56
N THR A 182 -2.72 1.09 -13.94
CA THR A 182 -4.17 1.23 -13.76
C THR A 182 -4.93 0.19 -14.59
N ILE A 183 -4.55 -0.01 -15.84
CA ILE A 183 -5.17 -1.00 -16.73
C ILE A 183 -4.97 -2.41 -16.16
N PHE A 184 -3.74 -2.75 -15.75
CA PHE A 184 -3.45 -4.07 -15.23
C PHE A 184 -4.20 -4.36 -13.91
N LYS A 185 -4.20 -3.41 -12.97
CA LYS A 185 -4.98 -3.55 -11.73
C LYS A 185 -6.47 -3.71 -12.00
N LYS A 186 -7.02 -2.99 -12.98
CA LYS A 186 -8.42 -3.15 -13.39
C LYS A 186 -8.69 -4.54 -13.96
N ALA A 187 -7.82 -5.04 -14.85
CA ALA A 187 -7.92 -6.39 -15.41
C ALA A 187 -7.86 -7.46 -14.31
N SER A 188 -6.93 -7.32 -13.39
CA SER A 188 -6.76 -8.23 -12.25
C SER A 188 -8.02 -8.27 -11.37
N LYS A 189 -8.57 -7.12 -11.00
CA LYS A 189 -9.79 -7.02 -10.18
C LYS A 189 -11.04 -7.56 -10.87
N VAL A 190 -11.15 -7.39 -12.18
CA VAL A 190 -12.36 -7.80 -12.91
C VAL A 190 -12.40 -9.30 -13.20
N HIS A 191 -11.24 -9.90 -13.49
CA HIS A 191 -11.20 -11.28 -14.00
C HIS A 191 -10.64 -12.29 -12.99
N PHE A 192 -9.95 -11.82 -11.94
CA PHE A 192 -9.23 -12.65 -11.00
C PHE A 192 -9.42 -12.17 -9.56
N ASP A 193 -10.60 -11.67 -9.24
CA ASP A 193 -10.93 -11.16 -7.91
C ASP A 193 -10.65 -12.21 -6.82
N ASP A 194 -10.92 -13.47 -7.11
CA ASP A 194 -10.68 -14.62 -6.25
C ASP A 194 -9.22 -14.74 -5.74
N ILE A 195 -8.23 -14.35 -6.55
CA ILE A 195 -6.82 -14.39 -6.14
C ILE A 195 -6.28 -13.04 -5.63
N PHE A 196 -7.01 -11.95 -5.88
CA PHE A 196 -6.58 -10.60 -5.50
C PHE A 196 -7.43 -9.97 -4.39
N GLU A 197 -8.46 -10.66 -3.88
CA GLU A 197 -9.36 -10.13 -2.85
C GLU A 197 -8.58 -9.56 -1.66
N SER A 198 -7.63 -10.33 -1.12
CA SER A 198 -6.81 -9.91 0.01
C SER A 198 -5.90 -8.72 -0.27
N MET A 199 -5.48 -8.52 -1.53
CA MET A 199 -4.68 -7.36 -1.95
C MET A 199 -5.56 -6.13 -2.23
N ASN A 200 -6.83 -6.35 -2.60
CA ASN A 200 -7.78 -5.28 -2.91
C ASN A 200 -8.27 -4.56 -1.66
N ASP A 201 -8.48 -5.28 -0.56
CA ASP A 201 -8.97 -4.70 0.69
C ASP A 201 -7.99 -3.69 1.29
N GLU A 202 -6.68 -3.93 1.14
CA GLU A 202 -5.64 -2.99 1.57
C GLU A 202 -5.54 -1.76 0.66
N ASP A 203 -5.78 -1.91 -0.66
CA ASP A 203 -5.78 -0.79 -1.63
C ASP A 203 -7.06 0.09 -1.53
N ASN A 204 -8.18 -0.47 -1.08
CA ASN A 204 -9.48 0.21 -1.01
C ASN A 204 -9.78 0.85 0.35
N LYS A 205 -8.95 0.61 1.35
CA LYS A 205 -9.01 1.41 2.57
C LYS A 205 -8.47 2.80 2.25
N ASP A 206 -9.31 3.65 1.66
CA ASP A 206 -9.20 5.11 1.79
C ASP A 206 -9.35 5.45 3.28
N ILE A 207 -8.35 5.05 4.05
CA ILE A 207 -8.25 5.49 5.41
C ILE A 207 -7.88 6.96 5.29
N ASP A 208 -8.85 7.80 5.61
CA ASP A 208 -8.65 9.23 5.72
C ASP A 208 -7.50 9.45 6.71
N LEU A 209 -6.33 9.80 6.17
CA LEU A 209 -5.12 9.98 6.98
C LEU A 209 -5.34 11.06 8.04
N GLU A 210 -6.12 12.10 7.71
CA GLU A 210 -6.48 13.15 8.65
C GLU A 210 -7.30 12.55 9.79
N LYS A 211 -8.25 11.69 9.49
CA LYS A 211 -9.07 11.01 10.50
C LYS A 211 -8.26 10.02 11.34
N LEU A 212 -7.30 9.29 10.74
CA LEU A 212 -6.38 8.41 11.50
C LEU A 212 -5.40 9.21 12.37
N LEU A 213 -4.90 10.32 11.85
CA LEU A 213 -4.08 11.24 12.62
C LEU A 213 -4.90 11.87 13.74
N GLU A 214 -6.13 12.29 13.46
CA GLU A 214 -7.05 12.79 14.47
C GLU A 214 -7.44 11.71 15.50
N ASP A 215 -7.73 10.48 15.08
CA ASP A 215 -8.05 9.37 15.98
C ASP A 215 -6.85 8.95 16.82
N LYS A 216 -5.62 9.01 16.30
CA LYS A 216 -4.41 8.72 17.07
C LYS A 216 -3.96 9.88 17.97
N ILE A 217 -4.20 11.11 17.54
CA ILE A 217 -4.05 12.29 18.42
C ILE A 217 -5.09 12.24 19.55
N LYS A 218 -6.32 11.81 19.25
CA LYS A 218 -7.40 11.62 20.22
C LYS A 218 -7.23 10.37 21.10
N ASN A 219 -6.50 9.34 20.60
CA ASN A 219 -6.25 8.07 21.31
C ASN A 219 -4.77 7.68 21.23
N PRO A 220 -3.88 8.34 21.94
CA PRO A 220 -2.46 7.98 21.99
C PRO A 220 -2.27 6.57 22.57
N SER A 221 -1.23 5.86 22.12
CA SER A 221 -0.92 4.54 22.68
C SER A 221 -0.63 4.63 24.19
N ILE A 222 -0.88 3.57 24.94
CA ILE A 222 -0.61 3.53 26.39
C ILE A 222 0.86 3.89 26.68
N GLU A 223 1.80 3.41 25.86
CA GLU A 223 3.24 3.73 26.00
C GLU A 223 3.52 5.21 25.77
N GLN A 224 2.85 5.85 24.80
CA GLN A 224 3.00 7.28 24.55
C GLN A 224 2.42 8.09 25.72
N ILE A 225 1.26 7.69 26.22
CA ILE A 225 0.62 8.30 27.40
C ILE A 225 1.56 8.23 28.61
N ILE A 226 2.19 7.08 28.87
CA ILE A 226 3.15 6.90 29.97
C ILE A 226 4.32 7.87 29.81
N LYS A 227 4.96 7.92 28.63
CA LYS A 227 6.11 8.82 28.36
C LYS A 227 5.77 10.29 28.52
N ASP A 228 4.57 10.69 28.10
CA ASP A 228 4.15 12.08 28.21
C ASP A 228 3.79 12.44 29.65
N ILE A 229 3.11 11.54 30.38
CA ILE A 229 2.77 11.70 31.79
C ILE A 229 4.03 11.74 32.68
N GLU A 230 5.08 10.98 32.33
CA GLU A 230 6.36 11.01 33.07
C GLU A 230 6.98 12.40 33.11
N LYS A 231 6.82 13.20 32.08
CA LYS A 231 7.35 14.56 31.93
C LYS A 231 6.54 15.62 32.68
N ILE A 232 5.33 15.27 33.11
CA ILE A 232 4.42 16.19 33.79
C ILE A 232 4.78 16.27 35.26
N ASN A 233 4.98 17.51 35.79
CA ASN A 233 5.49 17.77 37.14
C ASN A 233 4.43 18.33 38.11
N ASN A 234 3.20 18.57 37.67
CA ASN A 234 2.13 19.04 38.53
C ASN A 234 0.76 18.51 38.17
N LEU A 235 -0.17 18.60 39.10
CA LEU A 235 -1.52 18.04 38.96
C LEU A 235 -2.39 18.76 37.92
N ASN A 236 -2.20 20.07 37.73
CA ASN A 236 -2.99 20.86 36.79
C ASN A 236 -2.63 20.50 35.35
N ASP A 237 -1.32 20.45 35.03
CA ASP A 237 -0.85 20.03 33.71
C ASP A 237 -1.25 18.59 33.41
N LEU A 238 -1.33 17.69 34.40
CA LEU A 238 -1.81 16.32 34.22
C LEU A 238 -3.29 16.29 33.85
N LYS A 239 -4.11 17.13 34.46
CA LYS A 239 -5.55 17.25 34.12
C LYS A 239 -5.74 17.80 32.71
N ASP A 240 -5.05 18.89 32.38
CA ASP A 240 -5.08 19.52 31.06
C ASP A 240 -4.63 18.55 29.95
N TYR A 241 -3.54 17.80 30.20
CA TYR A 241 -3.10 16.75 29.29
C TYR A 241 -4.18 15.68 29.08
N ALA A 242 -4.78 15.20 30.17
CA ALA A 242 -5.80 14.16 30.11
C ALA A 242 -7.08 14.62 29.38
N GLU A 243 -7.47 15.88 29.51
CA GLU A 243 -8.62 16.45 28.82
C GLU A 243 -8.37 16.65 27.33
N LYS A 244 -7.19 17.16 26.97
CA LYS A 244 -6.84 17.48 25.59
C LYS A 244 -6.48 16.24 24.74
N ASN A 245 -5.80 15.27 25.33
CA ASN A 245 -5.17 14.18 24.57
C ASN A 245 -5.80 12.79 24.80
N ILE A 246 -6.72 12.66 25.77
CA ILE A 246 -7.33 11.36 26.12
C ILE A 246 -8.83 11.48 26.27
N PRO A 247 -9.57 11.66 25.16
CA PRO A 247 -11.04 11.83 25.19
C PRO A 247 -11.77 10.55 25.60
N SER A 248 -11.22 9.37 25.29
CA SER A 248 -11.78 8.09 25.73
C SER A 248 -10.83 7.34 26.66
N ARG A 249 -11.25 7.12 27.92
CA ARG A 249 -10.41 6.51 28.95
C ARG A 249 -10.78 5.04 29.14
N THR A 250 -9.84 4.15 28.82
CA THR A 250 -9.93 2.75 29.25
C THR A 250 -9.58 2.64 30.73
N LYS A 251 -9.92 1.50 31.37
CA LYS A 251 -9.57 1.23 32.77
C LYS A 251 -8.05 1.36 33.01
N ALA A 252 -7.25 0.80 32.09
CA ALA A 252 -5.77 0.85 32.17
C ALA A 252 -5.23 2.29 32.15
N ILE A 253 -5.76 3.15 31.27
CA ILE A 253 -5.38 4.57 31.18
C ILE A 253 -5.80 5.32 32.44
N SER A 254 -6.98 5.06 32.95
CA SER A 254 -7.48 5.67 34.19
C SER A 254 -6.59 5.32 35.38
N ASP A 255 -6.14 4.08 35.47
CA ASP A 255 -5.21 3.61 36.53
C ASP A 255 -3.86 4.31 36.44
N ILE A 256 -3.30 4.48 35.25
CA ILE A 256 -2.05 5.20 35.02
C ILE A 256 -2.16 6.66 35.45
N LEU A 257 -3.19 7.37 35.02
CA LEU A 257 -3.45 8.77 35.39
C LEU A 257 -3.62 8.93 36.91
N ASN A 258 -4.38 8.04 37.54
CA ASN A 258 -4.63 8.06 38.97
C ASN A 258 -3.34 7.79 39.78
N ASN A 259 -2.49 6.86 39.32
CA ASN A 259 -1.22 6.58 39.98
C ASN A 259 -0.29 7.80 39.90
N LYS A 260 -0.18 8.46 38.74
CA LYS A 260 0.61 9.69 38.61
C LYS A 260 0.03 10.83 39.45
N ALA A 261 -1.29 11.00 39.50
CA ALA A 261 -1.93 12.03 40.32
C ALA A 261 -1.66 11.85 41.81
N LYS A 262 -1.52 10.61 42.29
CA LYS A 262 -1.14 10.33 43.70
C LYS A 262 0.29 10.82 44.05
N THR A 263 1.22 10.79 43.08
CA THR A 263 2.59 11.27 43.31
C THR A 263 2.69 12.78 43.58
N PHE A 264 1.66 13.54 43.19
CA PHE A 264 1.60 15.02 43.48
C PHE A 264 0.84 15.37 44.76
N LYS A 265 0.28 14.38 45.47
CA LYS A 265 -0.47 14.60 46.72
C LYS A 265 0.38 14.29 47.98
N ASN A 266 1.57 13.72 47.76
CA ASN A 266 2.59 13.50 48.82
C ASN A 266 3.69 14.54 48.69
#